data_ae8778555df458f3edefd676b63e1637
#
_entry.id   ae8778555df458f3edefd676b63e1637
#
_cell.length_a   1.000
_cell.length_b   1.000
_cell.length_c   1.000
_cell.angle_alpha   90.00
_cell.angle_beta   90.00
_cell.angle_gamma   90.00
#
_symmetry.space_group_name_H-M   'P 1'
#
loop_
_entity.id
_entity.type
_entity.pdbx_description
1 polymer ?
#
loop_
_entity_poly.entity_id
_entity_poly.type
_entity_poly.pdbx_seq_one_letter_code
_entity_poly.pdbx_strand_id
1 'polypeptide(L)'
;MDPEADLVKLIEEQIGIEKESVATFAETEQRVGTGIAKLLLREMRMDSQKHASILEGVLETLKGHPSPNSSWQKAFDRFVDPLVVKREIEKHKDLAKSMQTHLAREMSKTNDETMLALLGHLAQDERRHNEILNTIAKNCDRMIR
;
A
#
# COMPACT_ATOMS: atom_id res chain seq x y z
N MET A 1 -17.19 -12.26 -23.39
CA MET A 1 -16.17 -11.35 -22.86
C MET A 1 -15.58 -11.96 -21.60
N ASP A 2 -14.30 -12.08 -21.56
CA ASP A 2 -13.60 -12.66 -20.42
C ASP A 2 -13.37 -11.55 -19.38
N PRO A 3 -14.00 -11.62 -18.17
CA PRO A 3 -13.82 -10.62 -17.13
C PRO A 3 -12.35 -10.47 -16.69
N GLU A 4 -11.58 -11.54 -16.75
CA GLU A 4 -10.18 -11.51 -16.39
C GLU A 4 -9.34 -10.74 -17.42
N ALA A 5 -9.63 -10.89 -18.71
CA ALA A 5 -8.99 -10.12 -19.77
C ALA A 5 -9.30 -8.61 -19.64
N ASP A 6 -10.54 -8.28 -19.27
CA ASP A 6 -10.94 -6.89 -19.03
C ASP A 6 -10.22 -6.32 -17.81
N LEU A 7 -10.06 -7.10 -16.75
CA LEU A 7 -9.32 -6.68 -15.56
C LEU A 7 -7.85 -6.41 -15.88
N VAL A 8 -7.21 -7.30 -16.63
CA VAL A 8 -5.82 -7.14 -17.08
C VAL A 8 -5.66 -5.81 -17.83
N LYS A 9 -6.56 -5.54 -18.76
CA LYS A 9 -6.52 -4.30 -19.56
C LYS A 9 -6.68 -3.07 -18.69
N LEU A 10 -7.61 -3.07 -17.74
CA LEU A 10 -7.83 -1.96 -16.82
C LEU A 10 -6.60 -1.71 -15.94
N ILE A 11 -5.96 -2.77 -15.46
CA ILE A 11 -4.74 -2.66 -14.66
C ILE A 11 -3.59 -2.09 -15.49
N GLU A 12 -3.42 -2.54 -16.73
CA GLU A 12 -2.40 -2.00 -17.63
C GLU A 12 -2.61 -0.49 -17.87
N GLU A 13 -3.85 -0.07 -18.10
CA GLU A 13 -4.19 1.34 -18.25
C GLU A 13 -3.88 2.14 -16.98
N GLN A 14 -4.22 1.60 -15.81
CA GLN A 14 -3.96 2.27 -14.55
C GLN A 14 -2.46 2.39 -14.25
N ILE A 15 -1.66 1.38 -14.58
CA ILE A 15 -0.20 1.47 -14.47
C ILE A 15 0.33 2.66 -15.27
N GLY A 16 -0.18 2.85 -16.49
CA GLY A 16 0.17 3.99 -17.32
C GLY A 16 -0.17 5.32 -16.66
N ILE A 17 -1.37 5.43 -16.08
CA ILE A 17 -1.82 6.62 -15.35
C ILE A 17 -0.93 6.89 -14.13
N GLU A 18 -0.60 5.86 -13.37
CA GLU A 18 0.27 6.00 -12.19
C GLU A 18 1.68 6.48 -12.59
N LYS A 19 2.26 5.94 -13.65
CA LYS A 19 3.57 6.37 -14.17
C LYS A 19 3.54 7.81 -14.64
N GLU A 20 2.47 8.23 -15.30
CA GLU A 20 2.28 9.63 -15.68
C GLU A 20 2.18 10.53 -14.46
N SER A 21 1.46 10.11 -13.41
CA SER A 21 1.38 10.82 -12.14
C SER A 21 2.75 10.99 -11.49
N VAL A 22 3.59 9.94 -11.50
CA VAL A 22 4.96 10.01 -10.98
C VAL A 22 5.74 11.12 -11.70
N ALA A 23 5.70 11.14 -13.02
CA ALA A 23 6.41 12.15 -13.82
C ALA A 23 5.90 13.56 -13.53
N THR A 24 4.59 13.73 -13.44
CA THR A 24 3.95 15.03 -13.16
C THR A 24 4.28 15.52 -11.76
N PHE A 25 4.20 14.68 -10.75
CA PHE A 25 4.57 15.04 -9.38
C PHE A 25 6.05 15.36 -9.24
N ALA A 26 6.93 14.61 -9.91
CA ALA A 26 8.35 14.88 -9.91
C ALA A 26 8.67 16.27 -10.47
N GLU A 27 8.01 16.65 -11.57
CA GLU A 27 8.15 17.96 -12.19
C GLU A 27 7.67 19.07 -11.27
N THR A 28 6.47 18.90 -10.69
CA THR A 28 5.89 19.89 -9.76
C THR A 28 6.75 20.02 -8.50
N GLU A 29 7.25 18.90 -7.98
CA GLU A 29 8.16 18.88 -6.81
C GLU A 29 9.40 19.73 -7.05
N GLN A 30 9.97 19.69 -8.26
CA GLN A 30 11.13 20.50 -8.62
C GLN A 30 10.82 21.99 -8.67
N ARG A 31 9.60 22.37 -9.03
CA ARG A 31 9.16 23.76 -9.12
C ARG A 31 8.84 24.38 -7.77
N VAL A 32 8.49 23.56 -6.79
CA VAL A 32 8.28 24.00 -5.41
C VAL A 32 9.63 24.07 -4.71
N GLY A 33 9.93 25.19 -4.08
CA GLY A 33 11.26 25.43 -3.47
C GLY A 33 11.62 24.45 -2.37
N THR A 34 11.26 24.78 -1.14
CA THR A 34 11.54 23.92 0.03
C THR A 34 10.31 23.89 0.94
N GLY A 35 10.36 23.04 1.96
CA GLY A 35 9.37 23.01 3.01
C GLY A 35 8.40 21.83 2.91
N ILE A 36 7.35 21.89 3.72
CA ILE A 36 6.39 20.79 3.90
C ILE A 36 5.60 20.50 2.64
N ALA A 37 5.25 21.56 1.86
CA ALA A 37 4.52 21.38 0.61
C ALA A 37 5.31 20.51 -0.38
N LYS A 38 6.62 20.67 -0.46
CA LYS A 38 7.48 19.83 -1.30
C LYS A 38 7.48 18.38 -0.82
N LEU A 39 7.55 18.18 0.48
CA LEU A 39 7.48 16.83 1.07
C LEU A 39 6.13 16.15 0.79
N LEU A 40 5.05 16.91 0.86
CA LEU A 40 3.72 16.38 0.53
C LEU A 40 3.63 15.93 -0.93
N LEU A 41 4.17 16.71 -1.86
CA LEU A 41 4.23 16.34 -3.27
C LEU A 41 5.10 15.09 -3.49
N ARG A 42 6.22 15.02 -2.78
CA ARG A 42 7.10 13.83 -2.80
C ARG A 42 6.35 12.58 -2.32
N GLU A 43 5.58 12.71 -1.26
CA GLU A 43 4.77 11.62 -0.73
C GLU A 43 3.76 11.12 -1.78
N MET A 44 3.10 12.04 -2.48
CA MET A 44 2.17 11.68 -3.55
C MET A 44 2.89 10.96 -4.70
N ARG A 45 4.08 11.42 -5.07
CA ARG A 45 4.90 10.76 -6.09
C ARG A 45 5.29 9.35 -5.67
N MET A 46 5.73 9.19 -4.43
CA MET A 46 6.10 7.89 -3.88
C MET A 46 4.91 6.94 -3.83
N ASP A 47 3.72 7.43 -3.49
CA ASP A 47 2.50 6.64 -3.52
C ASP A 47 2.18 6.14 -4.93
N SER A 48 2.28 7.00 -5.94
CA SER A 48 2.03 6.60 -7.31
C SER A 48 3.07 5.57 -7.80
N GLN A 49 4.33 5.70 -7.39
CA GLN A 49 5.37 4.69 -7.67
C GLN A 49 5.03 3.35 -7.03
N LYS A 50 4.62 3.39 -5.78
CA LYS A 50 4.21 2.20 -5.03
C LYS A 50 3.01 1.53 -5.70
N HIS A 51 2.00 2.30 -6.07
CA HIS A 51 0.80 1.80 -6.74
C HIS A 51 1.15 1.12 -8.07
N ALA A 52 1.99 1.76 -8.89
CA ALA A 52 2.43 1.18 -10.16
C ALA A 52 3.14 -0.16 -9.95
N SER A 53 4.04 -0.22 -8.96
CA SER A 53 4.79 -1.43 -8.63
C SER A 53 3.86 -2.56 -8.16
N ILE A 54 2.89 -2.24 -7.31
CA ILE A 54 1.90 -3.21 -6.81
C ILE A 54 1.05 -3.74 -7.97
N LEU A 55 0.58 -2.84 -8.83
CA LEU A 55 -0.24 -3.22 -9.99
C LEU A 55 0.54 -4.08 -10.98
N GLU A 56 1.82 -3.81 -11.18
CA GLU A 56 2.70 -4.67 -11.99
C GLU A 56 2.80 -6.08 -11.39
N GLY A 57 2.89 -6.17 -10.06
CA GLY A 57 2.88 -7.44 -9.35
C GLY A 57 1.55 -8.18 -9.50
N VAL A 58 0.42 -7.47 -9.41
CA VAL A 58 -0.91 -8.04 -9.65
C VAL A 58 -1.01 -8.58 -11.07
N LEU A 59 -0.56 -7.80 -12.06
CA LEU A 59 -0.58 -8.18 -13.46
C LEU A 59 0.24 -9.47 -13.71
N GLU A 60 1.42 -9.54 -13.14
CA GLU A 60 2.27 -10.72 -13.20
C GLU A 60 1.57 -11.95 -12.59
N THR A 61 0.92 -11.78 -11.45
CA THR A 61 0.16 -12.84 -10.78
C THR A 61 -1.01 -13.32 -11.64
N LEU A 62 -1.77 -12.39 -12.23
CA LEU A 62 -2.91 -12.74 -13.08
C LEU A 62 -2.47 -13.48 -14.35
N LYS A 63 -1.36 -13.09 -14.94
CA LYS A 63 -0.82 -13.74 -16.16
C LYS A 63 -0.21 -15.10 -15.87
N GLY A 64 0.42 -15.26 -14.70
CA GLY A 64 1.04 -16.52 -14.30
C GLY A 64 0.09 -17.50 -13.62
N HIS A 65 -0.98 -17.00 -13.01
CA HIS A 65 -1.89 -17.78 -12.15
C HIS A 65 -3.34 -17.36 -12.39
N PRO A 66 -4.10 -18.13 -13.18
CA PRO A 66 -5.44 -17.73 -13.61
C PRO A 66 -6.50 -17.69 -12.51
N SER A 67 -6.20 -18.12 -11.27
CA SER A 67 -7.14 -18.04 -10.16
C SER A 67 -6.62 -17.17 -9.03
N PRO A 68 -7.32 -16.07 -8.66
CA PRO A 68 -6.93 -15.24 -7.52
C PRO A 68 -6.80 -16.00 -6.19
N ASN A 69 -7.61 -17.05 -6.01
CA ASN A 69 -7.57 -17.86 -4.80
C ASN A 69 -6.29 -18.70 -4.69
N SER A 70 -5.65 -19.00 -5.82
CA SER A 70 -4.41 -19.76 -5.83
C SER A 70 -3.20 -18.94 -5.37
N SER A 71 -3.28 -17.60 -5.37
CA SER A 71 -2.15 -16.77 -4.95
C SER A 71 -1.85 -16.91 -3.46
N TRP A 72 -2.86 -17.07 -2.60
CA TRP A 72 -2.65 -17.34 -1.18
C TRP A 72 -2.04 -18.74 -0.97
N GLN A 73 -2.58 -19.74 -1.65
CA GLN A 73 -2.09 -21.10 -1.56
C GLN A 73 -0.62 -21.17 -1.99
N LYS A 74 -0.26 -20.52 -3.09
CA LYS A 74 1.13 -20.49 -3.57
C LYS A 74 2.07 -19.71 -2.67
N ALA A 75 1.60 -18.69 -1.98
CA ALA A 75 2.39 -17.97 -0.99
C ALA A 75 2.86 -18.91 0.13
N PHE A 76 2.09 -19.96 0.43
CA PHE A 76 2.39 -20.92 1.49
C PHE A 76 2.92 -22.26 0.97
N ASP A 77 2.97 -22.47 -0.36
CA ASP A 77 3.46 -23.73 -0.98
C ASP A 77 4.97 -23.93 -0.83
N ARG A 78 5.71 -22.97 -0.32
CA ARG A 78 7.16 -23.05 -0.13
C ARG A 78 7.55 -23.19 1.34
N PHE A 79 6.87 -24.06 2.06
CA PHE A 79 7.20 -24.40 3.44
C PHE A 79 7.15 -23.21 4.42
N VAL A 80 6.34 -22.19 4.13
CA VAL A 80 6.10 -21.10 5.08
C VAL A 80 4.98 -21.53 6.01
N ASP A 81 5.31 -21.70 7.29
CA ASP A 81 4.32 -22.04 8.31
C ASP A 81 3.36 -20.86 8.52
N PRO A 82 2.04 -21.05 8.26
CA PRO A 82 1.07 -19.98 8.48
C PRO A 82 1.06 -19.41 9.89
N LEU A 83 1.41 -20.23 10.87
CA LEU A 83 1.49 -19.80 12.27
C LEU A 83 2.63 -18.80 12.49
N VAL A 84 3.77 -19.01 11.83
CA VAL A 84 4.92 -18.08 11.88
C VAL A 84 4.54 -16.76 11.21
N VAL A 85 3.90 -16.81 10.04
CA VAL A 85 3.42 -15.61 9.35
C VAL A 85 2.45 -14.86 10.24
N LYS A 86 1.49 -15.55 10.86
CA LYS A 86 0.53 -14.94 11.78
C LYS A 86 1.20 -14.19 12.93
N ARG A 87 2.23 -14.78 13.54
CA ARG A 87 3.00 -14.13 14.61
C ARG A 87 3.68 -12.84 14.13
N GLU A 88 4.26 -12.87 12.93
CA GLU A 88 4.88 -11.68 12.35
C GLU A 88 3.85 -10.60 12.07
N ILE A 89 2.68 -10.97 11.54
CA ILE A 89 1.58 -10.04 11.29
C ILE A 89 1.11 -9.39 12.60
N GLU A 90 0.99 -10.14 13.70
CA GLU A 90 0.59 -9.58 14.98
C GLU A 90 1.59 -8.52 15.49
N LYS A 91 2.89 -8.76 15.31
CA LYS A 91 3.92 -7.77 15.63
C LYS A 91 3.75 -6.49 14.81
N HIS A 92 3.52 -6.61 13.51
CA HIS A 92 3.30 -5.46 12.64
C HIS A 92 2.04 -4.69 13.01
N LYS A 93 0.98 -5.39 13.44
CA LYS A 93 -0.25 -4.74 13.90
C LYS A 93 0.00 -3.91 15.16
N ASP A 94 0.78 -4.40 16.10
CA ASP A 94 1.13 -3.65 17.31
C ASP A 94 1.95 -2.41 16.97
N LEU A 95 2.91 -2.53 16.05
CA LEU A 95 3.69 -1.39 15.57
C LEU A 95 2.82 -0.34 14.86
N ALA A 96 1.86 -0.79 14.06
CA ALA A 96 0.93 0.10 13.36
C ALA A 96 0.08 0.89 14.36
N LYS A 97 -0.39 0.25 15.43
CA LYS A 97 -1.14 0.94 16.50
C LYS A 97 -0.30 2.00 17.21
N SER A 98 0.95 1.66 17.54
CA SER A 98 1.91 2.60 18.11
C SER A 98 2.12 3.80 17.20
N MET A 99 2.30 3.56 15.91
CA MET A 99 2.49 4.61 14.92
C MET A 99 1.28 5.53 14.82
N GLN A 100 0.06 4.97 14.82
CA GLN A 100 -1.18 5.76 14.79
C GLN A 100 -1.29 6.67 16.01
N THR A 101 -0.98 6.16 17.20
CA THR A 101 -1.00 6.95 18.44
C THR A 101 0.03 8.07 18.36
N HIS A 102 1.22 7.78 17.86
CA HIS A 102 2.30 8.75 17.71
C HIS A 102 1.91 9.88 16.76
N LEU A 103 1.37 9.54 15.59
CA LEU A 103 0.90 10.51 14.60
C LEU A 103 -0.21 11.40 15.15
N ALA A 104 -1.15 10.85 15.92
CA ALA A 104 -2.20 11.62 16.56
C ALA A 104 -1.62 12.66 17.53
N ARG A 105 -0.59 12.29 18.29
CA ARG A 105 0.11 13.23 19.18
C ARG A 105 0.82 14.33 18.41
N GLU A 106 1.52 13.98 17.33
CA GLU A 106 2.19 14.95 16.47
C GLU A 106 1.20 15.95 15.88
N MET A 107 0.06 15.45 15.38
CA MET A 107 -0.99 16.30 14.81
C MET A 107 -1.59 17.25 15.85
N SER A 108 -1.63 16.85 17.12
CA SER A 108 -2.12 17.71 18.20
C SER A 108 -1.16 18.86 18.56
N LYS A 109 0.09 18.81 18.09
CA LYS A 109 1.14 19.77 18.41
C LYS A 109 1.30 20.86 17.36
N THR A 110 0.55 20.84 16.28
CA THR A 110 0.69 21.81 15.19
C THR A 110 -0.66 22.31 14.73
N ASN A 111 -0.71 23.57 14.29
CA ASN A 111 -1.86 24.17 13.61
C ASN A 111 -1.57 24.45 12.13
N ASP A 112 -0.39 24.08 11.66
CA ASP A 112 0.01 24.29 10.26
C ASP A 112 -0.79 23.34 9.37
N GLU A 113 -1.57 23.90 8.44
CA GLU A 113 -2.44 23.13 7.56
C GLU A 113 -1.67 22.15 6.67
N THR A 114 -0.51 22.57 6.16
CA THR A 114 0.31 21.71 5.30
C THR A 114 0.91 20.56 6.08
N MET A 115 1.38 20.84 7.30
CA MET A 115 1.89 19.80 8.20
C MET A 115 0.79 18.81 8.56
N LEU A 116 -0.41 19.30 8.90
CA LEU A 116 -1.56 18.45 9.21
C LEU A 116 -1.96 17.60 7.99
N ALA A 117 -1.89 18.15 6.79
CA ALA A 117 -2.17 17.39 5.57
C ALA A 117 -1.18 16.23 5.40
N LEU A 118 0.10 16.47 5.61
CA LEU A 118 1.14 15.43 5.48
C LEU A 118 0.99 14.36 6.58
N LEU A 119 0.89 14.78 7.83
CA LEU A 119 0.72 13.84 8.95
C LEU A 119 -0.58 13.06 8.84
N GLY A 120 -1.65 13.71 8.40
CA GLY A 120 -2.94 13.06 8.16
C GLY A 120 -2.86 12.01 7.05
N HIS A 121 -2.08 12.26 6.01
CA HIS A 121 -1.83 11.29 4.95
C HIS A 121 -1.12 10.05 5.51
N LEU A 122 -0.06 10.25 6.30
CA LEU A 122 0.64 9.14 6.95
C LEU A 122 -0.29 8.35 7.90
N ALA A 123 -1.14 9.05 8.64
CA ALA A 123 -2.11 8.39 9.52
C ALA A 123 -3.11 7.54 8.76
N GLN A 124 -3.57 8.00 7.59
CA GLN A 124 -4.44 7.20 6.73
C GLN A 124 -3.71 5.97 6.18
N ASP A 125 -2.46 6.10 5.80
CA ASP A 125 -1.65 4.98 5.33
C ASP A 125 -1.52 3.91 6.42
N GLU A 126 -1.26 4.32 7.65
CA GLU A 126 -1.15 3.37 8.77
C GLU A 126 -2.48 2.65 9.04
N ARG A 127 -3.61 3.33 8.91
CA ARG A 127 -4.92 2.68 9.02
C ARG A 127 -5.14 1.65 7.93
N ARG A 128 -4.75 1.96 6.69
CA ARG A 128 -4.83 1.02 5.56
C ARG A 128 -3.92 -0.17 5.76
N HIS A 129 -2.70 0.05 6.25
CA HIS A 129 -1.77 -1.02 6.60
C HIS A 129 -2.40 -1.97 7.62
N ASN A 130 -3.03 -1.42 8.65
CA ASN A 130 -3.70 -2.22 9.67
C ASN A 130 -4.85 -3.06 9.09
N GLU A 131 -5.64 -2.49 8.19
CA GLU A 131 -6.71 -3.22 7.48
C GLU A 131 -6.15 -4.36 6.64
N ILE A 132 -5.06 -4.12 5.91
CA ILE A 132 -4.38 -5.13 5.10
C ILE A 132 -3.84 -6.25 6.01
N LEU A 133 -3.20 -5.89 7.11
CA LEU A 133 -2.67 -6.86 8.07
C LEU A 133 -3.78 -7.73 8.66
N ASN A 134 -4.93 -7.14 8.96
CA ASN A 134 -6.11 -7.90 9.41
C ASN A 134 -6.59 -8.90 8.37
N THR A 135 -6.58 -8.52 7.09
CA THR A 135 -6.95 -9.40 5.99
C THR A 135 -5.97 -10.57 5.87
N ILE A 136 -4.68 -10.30 5.97
CA ILE A 136 -3.64 -11.33 5.93
C ILE A 136 -3.82 -12.30 7.10
N ALA A 137 -3.99 -11.78 8.32
CA ALA A 137 -4.19 -12.58 9.52
C ALA A 137 -5.40 -13.52 9.39
N LYS A 138 -6.49 -13.01 8.82
CA LYS A 138 -7.72 -13.78 8.57
C LYS A 138 -7.46 -14.98 7.63
N ASN A 139 -6.67 -14.75 6.59
CA ASN A 139 -6.31 -15.81 5.63
C ASN A 139 -5.36 -16.83 6.26
N CYS A 140 -4.43 -16.39 7.11
CA CYS A 140 -3.57 -17.29 7.88
C CYS A 140 -4.41 -18.19 8.80
N ASP A 141 -5.42 -17.65 9.48
CA ASP A 141 -6.32 -18.41 10.35
C ASP A 141 -7.07 -19.51 9.58
N ARG A 142 -7.50 -19.23 8.36
CA ARG A 142 -8.16 -20.21 7.49
C ARG A 142 -7.22 -21.35 7.12
N MET A 143 -5.94 -21.08 6.95
CA MET A 143 -4.93 -22.09 6.56
C MET A 143 -4.47 -22.96 7.72
N ILE A 144 -4.55 -22.46 8.96
CA ILE A 144 -4.18 -23.19 10.17
C ILE A 144 -5.22 -24.27 10.50
N ARG A 145 -6.45 -24.12 10.06
CA ARG A 145 -7.51 -25.12 10.26
C ARG A 145 -7.31 -26.37 9.36
#